data_4374f0e1e37ee1423e8323fc30e6faba
#
_entry.id   4374f0e1e37ee1423e8323fc30e6faba
#
_cell.length_a   1.000
_cell.length_b   1.000
_cell.length_c   1.000
_cell.angle_alpha   90.00
_cell.angle_beta   90.00
_cell.angle_gamma   90.00
#
_symmetry.space_group_name_H-M   'P 1'
#
loop_
_entity.id
_entity.type
_entity.pdbx_description
1 polymer ?
#
loop_
_entity_poly.entity_id
_entity_poly.type
_entity_poly.pdbx_seq_one_letter_code
_entity_poly.pdbx_strand_id
1 'polypeptide(L)' 'MINSFKAEFHCFVVAHNNVDDYRICELNVGNELSSLLPYFEQFDTYELALARVPVEFRPNDEQL' A
#
# COMPACT_ATOMS: atom_id res chain seq x y z
N MET A 1 -8.49 -13.63 -9.26
CA MET A 1 -7.37 -13.18 -10.10
C MET A 1 -6.35 -12.42 -9.26
N ILE A 2 -5.08 -12.69 -9.47
CA ILE A 2 -4.03 -12.00 -8.75
C ILE A 2 -3.53 -10.83 -9.59
N ASN A 3 -3.44 -9.67 -8.99
CA ASN A 3 -2.88 -8.48 -9.61
C ASN A 3 -1.47 -8.27 -9.11
N SER A 4 -0.65 -7.57 -9.89
CA SER A 4 0.71 -7.32 -9.46
C SER A 4 1.12 -5.90 -9.81
N PHE A 5 2.06 -5.39 -9.04
CA PHE A 5 2.64 -4.06 -9.19
C PHE A 5 4.15 -4.19 -9.05
N LYS A 6 4.90 -3.65 -10.00
CA LYS A 6 6.35 -3.69 -9.93
C LYS A 6 6.88 -2.29 -9.69
N ALA A 7 7.72 -2.17 -8.66
CA ALA A 7 8.27 -0.88 -8.26
C ALA A 7 9.45 -0.52 -9.15
N GLU A 8 9.43 0.69 -9.73
CA GLU A 8 10.54 1.19 -10.52
C GLU A 8 11.47 2.08 -9.71
N PHE A 9 11.08 2.40 -8.47
CA PHE A 9 11.92 3.09 -7.52
C PHE A 9 11.37 2.80 -6.14
N HIS A 10 12.17 3.12 -5.11
CA HIS A 10 11.74 2.90 -3.74
C HIS A 10 10.47 3.70 -3.46
N CYS A 11 9.44 3.03 -2.96
CA CYS A 11 8.16 3.68 -2.77
C CYS A 11 7.31 2.93 -1.75
N PHE A 12 6.18 3.52 -1.41
CA PHE A 12 5.18 2.91 -0.54
C PHE A 12 3.89 2.77 -1.34
N VAL A 13 3.36 1.56 -1.38
CA VAL A 13 2.19 1.25 -2.20
C VAL A 13 1.03 0.89 -1.30
N VAL A 14 -0.12 1.48 -1.57
CA VAL A 14 -1.35 1.09 -0.90
C VAL A 14 -2.11 0.18 -1.85
N ALA A 15 -2.21 -1.09 -1.49
CA ALA A 15 -3.07 -2.05 -2.18
C ALA A 15 -4.42 -2.06 -1.47
N HIS A 16 -5.50 -1.90 -2.22
CA HIS A 16 -6.79 -1.77 -1.56
C HIS A 16 -7.92 -2.16 -2.48
N ASN A 17 -9.12 -2.30 -1.90
CA ASN A 17 -10.34 -2.54 -2.65
C ASN A 17 -11.28 -1.34 -2.61
N ASN A 18 -10.83 -0.24 -2.03
CA ASN A 18 -11.56 1.01 -1.90
C ASN A 18 -12.82 0.90 -1.04
N VAL A 19 -12.90 -0.14 -0.22
CA VAL A 19 -14.04 -0.37 0.65
C VAL A 19 -13.55 -0.61 2.08
N ASP A 20 -12.96 -1.78 2.35
CA ASP A 20 -12.62 -2.17 3.71
C ASP A 20 -11.31 -2.92 3.82
N ASP A 21 -10.52 -3.00 2.76
CA ASP A 21 -9.23 -3.69 2.81
C ASP A 21 -8.16 -2.78 2.23
N TYR A 22 -7.25 -2.33 3.08
CA TYR A 22 -6.17 -1.42 2.71
C TYR A 22 -4.88 -1.94 3.32
N ARG A 23 -3.85 -2.12 2.48
CA ARG A 23 -2.55 -2.62 2.91
C ARG A 23 -1.46 -1.70 2.40
N ILE A 24 -0.52 -1.35 3.27
CA ILE A 24 0.62 -0.52 2.90
C ILE A 24 1.84 -1.42 2.82
N CYS A 25 2.55 -1.35 1.70
CA CYS A 25 3.77 -2.12 1.49
C CYS A 25 4.89 -1.20 1.05
N GLU A 26 6.06 -1.36 1.66
CA GLU A 26 7.26 -0.67 1.22
C GLU A 26 7.96 -1.53 0.18
N LEU A 27 8.27 -0.96 -0.98
CA LEU A 27 8.91 -1.68 -2.07
C LEU A 27 10.18 -0.97 -2.46
N ASN A 28 11.25 -1.76 -2.66
CA ASN A 28 12.47 -1.26 -3.26
C ASN A 28 12.42 -1.44 -4.77
N VAL A 29 13.34 -0.78 -5.48
CA VAL A 29 13.38 -0.86 -6.92
C VAL A 29 13.47 -2.33 -7.34
N GLY A 30 12.65 -2.71 -8.28
CA GLY A 30 12.64 -4.08 -8.80
C GLY A 30 11.74 -5.03 -8.03
N ASN A 31 11.26 -4.65 -6.84
CA ASN A 31 10.36 -5.51 -6.10
C ASN A 31 8.99 -5.56 -6.77
N GLU A 32 8.34 -6.70 -6.62
CA GLU A 32 7.00 -6.88 -7.17
C GLU A 32 6.05 -7.28 -6.06
N LEU A 33 4.91 -6.61 -6.00
CA LEU A 33 3.85 -6.90 -5.05
C LEU A 33 2.71 -7.58 -5.76
N SER A 34 2.32 -8.76 -5.29
CA SER A 34 1.17 -9.47 -5.84
C SER A 34 0.06 -9.48 -4.80
N SER A 35 -1.17 -9.25 -5.26
CA SER A 35 -2.29 -9.15 -4.34
C SER A 35 -3.58 -9.44 -5.06
N LEU A 36 -4.57 -9.93 -4.31
CA LEU A 36 -5.93 -10.08 -4.83
C LEU A 36 -6.67 -8.76 -4.84
N LEU A 37 -6.13 -7.73 -4.17
CA LEU A 37 -6.77 -6.43 -4.13
C LEU A 37 -6.69 -5.77 -5.50
N PRO A 38 -7.75 -5.08 -5.92
CA PRO A 38 -7.84 -4.60 -7.31
C PRO A 38 -7.06 -3.32 -7.59
N TYR A 39 -6.68 -2.56 -6.57
CA TYR A 39 -6.06 -1.24 -6.79
C TYR A 39 -4.72 -1.14 -6.11
N PHE A 40 -3.78 -0.46 -6.79
CA PHE A 40 -2.47 -0.13 -6.23
C PHE A 40 -2.25 1.36 -6.43
N GLU A 41 -1.91 2.07 -5.35
CA GLU A 41 -1.56 3.48 -5.42
C GLU A 41 -0.17 3.67 -4.83
N GLN A 42 0.67 4.39 -5.54
CA GLN A 42 2.07 4.53 -5.21
C GLN A 42 2.33 5.92 -4.61
N PHE A 43 3.14 5.94 -3.54
CA PHE A 43 3.46 7.17 -2.84
C PHE A 43 4.95 7.19 -2.53
N ASP A 44 5.51 8.40 -2.47
CA ASP A 44 6.94 8.57 -2.21
C ASP A 44 7.30 8.35 -0.75
N THR A 45 6.38 8.63 0.15
CA THR A 45 6.65 8.52 1.59
C THR A 45 5.57 7.71 2.27
N TYR A 46 5.93 7.17 3.45
CA TYR A 46 4.98 6.43 4.26
C TYR A 46 3.81 7.32 4.69
N GLU A 47 4.11 8.58 5.02
CA GLU A 47 3.05 9.49 5.47
C GLU A 47 2.01 9.70 4.39
N LEU A 48 2.44 9.83 3.14
CA LEU A 48 1.48 10.00 2.05
C LEU A 48 0.64 8.75 1.85
N ALA A 49 1.27 7.58 1.93
CA ALA A 49 0.54 6.33 1.81
C ALA A 49 -0.47 6.19 2.95
N LEU A 50 -0.05 6.53 4.17
CA LEU A 50 -0.92 6.42 5.33
C LEU A 50 -2.11 7.36 5.20
N ALA A 51 -1.90 8.56 4.64
CA ALA A 51 -2.98 9.50 4.46
C ALA A 51 -4.04 8.99 3.49
N ARG A 52 -3.65 8.10 2.58
CA ARG A 52 -4.61 7.52 1.64
C ARG A 52 -5.53 6.51 2.31
N VAL A 53 -5.10 5.91 3.42
CA VAL A 53 -5.85 4.86 4.08
C VAL A 53 -6.85 5.51 5.04
N PRO A 54 -8.13 5.15 4.96
CA PRO A 54 -9.10 5.67 5.94
C PRO A 54 -8.64 5.39 7.36
N VAL A 55 -8.95 6.32 8.26
CA VAL A 55 -8.45 6.26 9.64
C VAL A 55 -8.73 4.91 10.28
N GLU A 56 -9.93 4.39 10.07
CA GLU A 56 -10.33 3.16 10.74
C GLU A 56 -9.57 1.94 10.25
N PHE A 57 -8.86 2.03 9.13
CA PHE A 57 -8.11 0.91 8.58
C PHE A 57 -6.61 1.09 8.68
N ARG A 58 -6.14 2.17 9.33
CA ARG A 58 -4.72 2.42 9.44
C ARG A 58 -4.08 1.48 10.45
N PRO A 59 -2.79 1.14 10.22
CA PRO A 59 -2.08 0.36 11.23
C PRO A 59 -2.08 1.07 12.57
N ASN A 60 -2.15 0.31 13.63
CA ASN A 60 -2.27 0.84 14.96
C ASN A 60 -1.02 0.57 15.77
N ASP A 61 0.13 0.87 15.20
CA ASP A 61 1.41 0.53 15.78
C ASP A 61 1.93 1.60 16.75
N GLU A 62 1.29 2.74 16.81
CA GLU A 62 1.71 3.77 17.74
C GLU A 62 1.13 3.54 19.13
N GLN A 63 0.54 2.43 19.34
CA GLN A 63 -0.11 2.07 20.57
C GLN A 63 0.88 1.74 21.66
N LEU A 64 1.96 2.29 21.67
CA LEU A 64 3.01 1.89 22.61
C LEU A 64 2.98 2.64 23.90
#